data_6a054ac4f58a2c8d693af8638d18a9d5
#
_entry.id   6a054ac4f58a2c8d693af8638d18a9d5
#
_cell.length_a   1.000
_cell.length_b   1.000
_cell.length_c   1.000
_cell.angle_alpha   90.00
_cell.angle_beta   90.00
_cell.angle_gamma   90.00
#
_symmetry.space_group_name_H-M   'P 1'
#
loop_
_entity.id
_entity.type
_entity.pdbx_description
1 polymer ?
#
loop_
_entity_poly.entity_id
_entity_poly.type
_entity_poly.pdbx_seq_one_letter_code
_entity_poly.pdbx_strand_id
1 'polypeptide(L)'
;MNGRAPRPASRILLVDGAGRALLFRFTPADRPPFWCTPGGAVDPGESYAEAARRELREEVGLDQDCGPEVARRVVDFRTIEGVEVTADERYFRVDVDACDVTTTGHTALEQQVMREWRWFSRDELAAHDEPYFPTDLPDLLDQTETARAR
;
A
#
# COMPACT_ATOMS: atom_id res chain seq x y z
N MET A 1 9.56 19.79 19.22
CA MET A 1 8.38 18.95 18.95
C MET A 1 7.89 19.25 17.56
N ASN A 2 7.72 18.25 16.73
CA ASN A 2 7.41 18.45 15.30
C ASN A 2 5.93 18.58 14.98
N GLY A 3 5.04 18.41 15.95
CA GLY A 3 3.60 18.53 15.77
C GLY A 3 2.96 17.41 14.92
N ARG A 4 3.72 16.38 14.56
CA ARG A 4 3.20 15.26 13.77
C ARG A 4 2.66 14.17 14.67
N ALA A 5 1.51 13.62 14.29
CA ALA A 5 0.91 12.49 15.01
C ALA A 5 1.57 11.18 14.55
N PRO A 6 1.79 10.23 15.46
CA PRO A 6 2.25 8.91 15.05
C PRO A 6 1.13 8.18 14.30
N ARG A 7 1.49 7.45 13.23
CA ARG A 7 0.53 6.69 12.43
C ARG A 7 1.10 5.32 12.08
N PRO A 8 0.87 4.32 12.93
CA PRO A 8 1.20 2.95 12.54
C PRO A 8 0.32 2.53 11.36
N ALA A 9 0.92 1.91 10.36
CA ALA A 9 0.21 1.52 9.15
C ALA A 9 0.77 0.22 8.60
N SER A 10 -0.11 -0.56 7.96
CA SER A 10 0.28 -1.78 7.25
C SER A 10 0.08 -1.56 5.76
N ARG A 11 1.07 -1.98 4.97
CA ARG A 11 1.06 -1.87 3.51
C ARG A 11 1.27 -3.24 2.90
N ILE A 12 0.65 -3.50 1.76
CA ILE A 12 0.71 -4.79 1.11
C ILE A 12 1.44 -4.66 -0.23
N LEU A 13 2.48 -5.49 -0.42
CA LEU A 13 3.08 -5.70 -1.72
C LEU A 13 2.29 -6.85 -2.35
N LEU A 14 1.24 -6.51 -3.09
CA LEU A 14 0.41 -7.50 -3.77
C LEU A 14 0.98 -7.71 -5.16
N VAL A 15 1.47 -8.91 -5.42
CA VAL A 15 2.22 -9.23 -6.64
C VAL A 15 1.52 -10.37 -7.38
N ASP A 16 1.25 -10.18 -8.67
CA ASP A 16 0.58 -11.19 -9.50
C ASP A 16 1.57 -12.19 -10.11
N GLY A 17 1.07 -13.16 -10.85
CA GLY A 17 1.87 -14.20 -11.47
C GLY A 17 2.86 -13.72 -12.53
N ALA A 18 2.67 -12.51 -13.03
CA ALA A 18 3.60 -11.87 -13.97
C ALA A 18 4.63 -10.95 -13.25
N GLY A 19 4.63 -10.94 -11.91
CA GLY A 19 5.56 -10.12 -11.13
C GLY A 19 5.17 -8.65 -11.04
N ARG A 20 3.92 -8.31 -11.36
CA ARG A 20 3.43 -6.93 -11.29
C ARG A 20 2.85 -6.63 -9.92
N ALA A 21 3.08 -5.41 -9.45
CA ALA A 21 2.56 -4.93 -8.17
C ALA A 21 1.34 -4.06 -8.37
N LEU A 22 0.35 -4.21 -7.48
CA LEU A 22 -0.87 -3.40 -7.52
C LEU A 22 -0.64 -2.06 -6.81
N LEU A 23 -0.99 -0.97 -7.49
CA LEU A 23 -1.02 0.35 -6.89
C LEU A 23 -2.38 1.00 -7.14
N PHE A 24 -2.83 1.79 -6.16
CA PHE A 24 -4.00 2.64 -6.28
C PHE A 24 -3.58 4.07 -6.55
N ARG A 25 -4.30 4.75 -7.43
CA ARG A 25 -4.06 6.16 -7.74
C ARG A 25 -4.92 7.04 -6.87
N PHE A 26 -4.28 7.95 -6.17
CA PHE A 26 -4.93 8.93 -5.30
C PHE A 26 -5.00 10.28 -5.99
N THR A 27 -6.18 10.93 -5.93
CA THR A 27 -6.40 12.25 -6.52
C THR A 27 -6.93 13.21 -5.45
N PRO A 28 -6.10 13.55 -4.43
CA PRO A 28 -6.52 14.48 -3.39
C PRO A 28 -6.68 15.88 -3.94
N ALA A 29 -7.50 16.69 -3.26
CA ALA A 29 -7.76 18.07 -3.70
C ALA A 29 -6.58 19.02 -3.47
N ASP A 30 -5.69 18.69 -2.52
CA ASP A 30 -4.64 19.60 -2.03
C ASP A 30 -3.24 19.35 -2.62
N ARG A 31 -3.11 18.38 -3.54
CA ARG A 31 -1.80 18.02 -4.13
C ARG A 31 -1.98 17.26 -5.44
N PRO A 32 -0.92 17.14 -6.26
CA PRO A 32 -0.97 16.35 -7.50
C PRO A 32 -1.27 14.87 -7.24
N PRO A 33 -1.79 14.15 -8.23
CA PRO A 33 -2.03 12.72 -8.11
C PRO A 33 -0.77 11.93 -7.78
N PHE A 34 -0.95 10.85 -7.03
CA PHE A 34 0.13 9.91 -6.70
C PHE A 34 -0.43 8.50 -6.54
N TRP A 35 0.45 7.51 -6.54
CA TRP A 35 0.08 6.10 -6.44
C TRP A 35 0.66 5.49 -5.17
N CYS A 36 -0.09 4.58 -4.55
CA CYS A 36 0.36 3.88 -3.33
C CYS A 36 0.01 2.42 -3.37
N THR A 37 0.82 1.61 -2.68
CA THR A 37 0.47 0.22 -2.38
C THR A 37 -0.81 0.17 -1.54
N PRO A 38 -1.59 -0.92 -1.63
CA PRO A 38 -2.74 -1.11 -0.73
C PRO A 38 -2.32 -1.06 0.72
N GLY A 39 -3.22 -0.62 1.59
CA GLY A 39 -2.98 -0.58 3.02
C GLY A 39 -3.53 0.67 3.68
N GLY A 40 -3.30 0.78 4.97
CA GLY A 40 -3.76 1.92 5.74
C GLY A 40 -3.40 1.82 7.21
N ALA A 41 -3.95 2.72 8.00
CA ALA A 41 -3.66 2.82 9.42
C ALA A 41 -4.08 1.57 10.19
N VAL A 42 -3.27 1.23 11.19
CA VAL A 42 -3.60 0.18 12.16
C VAL A 42 -4.62 0.76 13.14
N ASP A 43 -5.72 0.06 13.35
CA ASP A 43 -6.75 0.50 14.30
C ASP A 43 -6.32 0.19 15.75
N PRO A 44 -6.84 0.94 16.74
CA PRO A 44 -6.52 0.65 18.14
C PRO A 44 -6.81 -0.81 18.51
N GLY A 45 -5.84 -1.45 19.15
CA GLY A 45 -5.96 -2.86 19.57
C GLY A 45 -5.66 -3.88 18.49
N GLU A 46 -5.37 -3.43 17.27
CA GLU A 46 -5.08 -4.29 16.12
C GLU A 46 -3.57 -4.46 15.98
N SER A 47 -3.11 -5.65 15.63
CA SER A 47 -1.71 -5.84 15.25
C SER A 47 -1.49 -5.37 13.80
N TYR A 48 -0.22 -5.20 13.42
CA TYR A 48 0.11 -4.89 12.02
C TYR A 48 -0.38 -6.00 11.07
N ALA A 49 -0.24 -7.26 11.46
CA ALA A 49 -0.70 -8.39 10.64
C ALA A 49 -2.23 -8.38 10.48
N GLU A 50 -2.95 -8.09 11.54
CA GLU A 50 -4.42 -7.98 11.50
C GLU A 50 -4.86 -6.81 10.62
N ALA A 51 -4.18 -5.67 10.73
CA ALA A 51 -4.45 -4.50 9.90
C ALA A 51 -4.19 -4.82 8.42
N ALA A 52 -3.10 -5.51 8.11
CA ALA A 52 -2.78 -5.90 6.73
C ALA A 52 -3.89 -6.75 6.12
N ARG A 53 -4.37 -7.75 6.85
CA ARG A 53 -5.45 -8.62 6.38
C ARG A 53 -6.74 -7.85 6.18
N ARG A 54 -7.09 -7.00 7.13
CA ARG A 54 -8.29 -6.15 7.04
C ARG A 54 -8.23 -5.20 5.85
N GLU A 55 -7.11 -4.50 5.70
CA GLU A 55 -6.92 -3.54 4.58
C GLU A 55 -6.96 -4.24 3.23
N LEU A 56 -6.34 -5.41 3.12
CA LEU A 56 -6.37 -6.19 1.88
C LEU A 56 -7.80 -6.54 1.50
N ARG A 57 -8.60 -6.98 2.48
CA ARG A 57 -10.01 -7.28 2.26
C ARG A 57 -10.82 -6.03 1.87
N GLU A 58 -10.62 -4.93 2.59
CA GLU A 58 -11.38 -3.70 2.35
C GLU A 58 -11.03 -3.04 1.02
N GLU A 59 -9.76 -2.98 0.66
CA GLU A 59 -9.32 -2.25 -0.53
C GLU A 59 -9.31 -3.09 -1.79
N VAL A 60 -9.04 -4.38 -1.69
CA VAL A 60 -8.85 -5.27 -2.83
C VAL A 60 -9.95 -6.32 -2.94
N GLY A 61 -10.57 -6.69 -1.81
CA GLY A 61 -11.58 -7.73 -1.75
C GLY A 61 -11.01 -9.12 -1.52
N LEU A 62 -9.73 -9.22 -1.17
CA LEU A 62 -9.05 -10.49 -0.94
C LEU A 62 -8.88 -10.72 0.56
N ASP A 63 -9.47 -11.79 1.09
CA ASP A 63 -9.39 -12.12 2.51
C ASP A 63 -8.43 -13.28 2.73
N GLN A 64 -7.21 -12.97 3.14
CA GLN A 64 -6.22 -13.99 3.49
C GLN A 64 -5.17 -13.41 4.43
N ASP A 65 -4.47 -14.30 5.13
CA ASP A 65 -3.31 -13.94 5.94
C ASP A 65 -2.21 -13.41 5.01
N CYS A 66 -1.59 -12.30 5.38
CA CYS A 66 -0.55 -11.66 4.58
C CYS A 66 0.85 -12.17 4.89
N GLY A 67 0.99 -13.17 5.77
CA GLY A 67 2.30 -13.72 6.13
C GLY A 67 3.09 -12.82 7.05
N PRO A 68 4.41 -13.03 7.17
CA PRO A 68 5.24 -12.22 8.05
C PRO A 68 5.53 -10.84 7.46
N GLU A 69 5.85 -9.89 8.32
CA GLU A 69 6.35 -8.59 7.91
C GLU A 69 7.67 -8.75 7.15
N VAL A 70 7.80 -8.10 6.00
CA VAL A 70 8.99 -8.23 5.13
C VAL A 70 9.82 -6.96 5.04
N ALA A 71 9.29 -5.81 5.44
CA ALA A 71 10.01 -4.54 5.39
C ALA A 71 9.34 -3.49 6.28
N ARG A 72 10.08 -2.41 6.55
CA ARG A 72 9.59 -1.29 7.35
C ARG A 72 10.11 0.02 6.77
N ARG A 73 9.23 1.04 6.74
CA ARG A 73 9.61 2.41 6.35
C ARG A 73 8.99 3.38 7.34
N VAL A 74 9.76 4.40 7.73
CA VAL A 74 9.25 5.49 8.55
C VAL A 74 9.26 6.74 7.69
N VAL A 75 8.08 7.33 7.46
CA VAL A 75 7.92 8.45 6.54
C VAL A 75 7.02 9.53 7.13
N ASP A 76 7.35 10.79 6.85
CA ASP A 76 6.52 11.93 7.21
C ASP A 76 5.70 12.35 6.01
N PHE A 77 4.39 12.51 6.19
CA PHE A 77 3.52 13.00 5.12
C PHE A 77 2.23 13.58 5.68
N ARG A 78 1.44 14.16 4.79
CA ARG A 78 0.08 14.60 5.08
C ARG A 78 -0.91 13.58 4.55
N THR A 79 -1.84 13.12 5.38
CA THR A 79 -2.88 12.17 4.97
C THR A 79 -3.88 12.84 4.02
N ILE A 80 -4.72 12.03 3.36
CA ILE A 80 -5.77 12.57 2.48
C ILE A 80 -6.82 13.36 3.28
N GLU A 81 -6.93 13.14 4.59
CA GLU A 81 -7.78 13.95 5.49
C GLU A 81 -7.11 15.24 5.93
N GLY A 82 -5.85 15.49 5.54
CA GLY A 82 -5.14 16.72 5.86
C GLY A 82 -4.38 16.71 7.17
N VAL A 83 -4.10 15.53 7.74
CA VAL A 83 -3.39 15.40 9.02
C VAL A 83 -1.90 15.14 8.77
N GLU A 84 -1.04 15.94 9.41
CA GLU A 84 0.41 15.72 9.37
C GLU A 84 0.78 14.56 10.29
N VAL A 85 1.44 13.54 9.73
CA VAL A 85 1.79 12.32 10.46
C VAL A 85 3.25 11.92 10.25
N THR A 86 3.77 11.16 11.24
CA THR A 86 4.95 10.33 11.06
C THR A 86 4.45 8.89 11.02
N ALA A 87 4.53 8.26 9.86
CA ALA A 87 4.00 6.91 9.67
C ALA A 87 5.09 5.87 9.86
N ASP A 88 4.79 4.87 10.70
CA ASP A 88 5.60 3.65 10.83
C ASP A 88 4.91 2.59 9.97
N GLU A 89 5.39 2.44 8.75
CA GLU A 89 4.77 1.55 7.76
C GLU A 89 5.47 0.19 7.74
N ARG A 90 4.71 -0.86 7.97
CA ARG A 90 5.17 -2.24 7.92
C ARG A 90 4.60 -2.90 6.68
N TYR A 91 5.45 -3.57 5.92
CA TYR A 91 5.12 -4.16 4.62
C TYR A 91 4.95 -5.67 4.72
N PHE A 92 3.93 -6.17 4.04
CA PHE A 92 3.61 -7.59 3.94
C PHE A 92 3.52 -7.95 2.47
N ARG A 93 4.09 -9.08 2.06
CA ARG A 93 4.05 -9.49 0.66
C ARG A 93 3.06 -10.62 0.46
N VAL A 94 2.12 -10.41 -0.46
CA VAL A 94 1.12 -11.40 -0.86
C VAL A 94 1.29 -11.65 -2.36
N ASP A 95 1.54 -12.90 -2.72
CA ASP A 95 1.67 -13.31 -4.12
C ASP A 95 0.42 -14.05 -4.54
N VAL A 96 -0.14 -13.66 -5.69
CA VAL A 96 -1.34 -14.27 -6.26
C VAL A 96 -1.08 -14.57 -7.73
N ASP A 97 -1.74 -15.61 -8.29
CA ASP A 97 -1.62 -15.90 -9.72
C ASP A 97 -2.38 -14.84 -10.52
N ALA A 98 -3.61 -14.54 -10.09
CA ALA A 98 -4.44 -13.49 -10.64
C ALA A 98 -5.39 -13.01 -9.55
N CYS A 99 -5.79 -11.75 -9.61
CA CYS A 99 -6.70 -11.17 -8.62
C CYS A 99 -7.56 -10.11 -9.27
N ASP A 100 -8.88 -10.25 -9.13
CA ASP A 100 -9.84 -9.22 -9.52
C ASP A 100 -10.00 -8.27 -8.35
N VAL A 101 -9.70 -7.00 -8.57
CA VAL A 101 -9.81 -5.97 -7.53
C VAL A 101 -11.28 -5.61 -7.33
N THR A 102 -11.75 -5.74 -6.09
CA THR A 102 -13.09 -5.37 -5.69
C THR A 102 -13.03 -4.19 -4.72
N THR A 103 -13.69 -3.10 -5.06
CA THR A 103 -13.61 -1.85 -4.29
C THR A 103 -14.83 -1.59 -3.42
N THR A 104 -15.69 -2.58 -3.23
CA THR A 104 -16.92 -2.43 -2.44
C THR A 104 -16.65 -2.15 -0.95
N GLY A 105 -15.47 -2.51 -0.45
CA GLY A 105 -15.07 -2.22 0.93
C GLY A 105 -14.44 -0.85 1.14
N HIS A 106 -14.30 -0.05 0.10
CA HIS A 106 -13.73 1.29 0.22
C HIS A 106 -14.65 2.22 1.00
N THR A 107 -14.04 3.11 1.82
CA THR A 107 -14.77 4.17 2.50
C THR A 107 -15.29 5.19 1.49
N ALA A 108 -16.21 6.06 1.91
CA ALA A 108 -16.73 7.13 1.05
C ALA A 108 -15.62 8.04 0.53
N LEU A 109 -14.65 8.38 1.39
CA LEU A 109 -13.50 9.21 0.99
C LEU A 109 -12.62 8.47 -0.02
N GLU A 110 -12.32 7.20 0.21
CA GLU A 110 -11.53 6.39 -0.71
C GLU A 110 -12.22 6.26 -2.08
N GLN A 111 -13.53 6.11 -2.10
CA GLN A 111 -14.28 6.07 -3.35
C GLN A 111 -14.16 7.37 -4.14
N GLN A 112 -13.97 8.50 -3.47
CA GLN A 112 -13.79 9.79 -4.13
C GLN A 112 -12.37 9.99 -4.67
N VAL A 113 -11.34 9.54 -3.93
CA VAL A 113 -9.94 9.87 -4.23
C VAL A 113 -9.11 8.69 -4.72
N MET A 114 -9.64 7.47 -4.64
CA MET A 114 -8.96 6.21 -4.97
C MET A 114 -9.73 5.45 -6.05
N ARG A 115 -9.97 6.09 -7.19
CA ARG A 115 -10.84 5.54 -8.24
C ARG A 115 -10.15 4.63 -9.23
N GLU A 116 -8.81 4.72 -9.32
CA GLU A 116 -8.03 3.98 -10.29
C GLU A 116 -7.07 3.04 -9.60
N TRP A 117 -6.81 1.91 -10.21
CA TRP A 117 -5.74 1.01 -9.81
C TRP A 117 -5.12 0.42 -11.06
N ARG A 118 -3.87 -0.02 -10.92
CA ARG A 118 -3.14 -0.61 -12.03
C ARG A 118 -2.08 -1.57 -11.49
N TRP A 119 -1.85 -2.63 -12.24
CA TRP A 119 -0.75 -3.56 -11.99
C TRP A 119 0.47 -3.06 -12.75
N PHE A 120 1.58 -2.84 -12.03
CA PHE A 120 2.81 -2.29 -12.61
C PHE A 120 3.92 -3.33 -12.62
N SER A 121 4.58 -3.51 -13.79
CA SER A 121 5.86 -4.21 -13.88
C SER A 121 6.99 -3.29 -13.38
N ARG A 122 8.19 -3.86 -13.16
CA ARG A 122 9.39 -3.08 -12.82
C ARG A 122 9.68 -2.02 -13.88
N ASP A 123 9.59 -2.39 -15.15
CA ASP A 123 9.85 -1.46 -16.26
C ASP A 123 8.82 -0.33 -16.30
N GLU A 124 7.57 -0.63 -16.05
CA GLU A 124 6.51 0.36 -15.98
C GLU A 124 6.72 1.34 -14.82
N LEU A 125 7.16 0.85 -13.66
CA LEU A 125 7.50 1.70 -12.53
C LEU A 125 8.68 2.62 -12.85
N ALA A 126 9.70 2.09 -13.50
CA ALA A 126 10.89 2.87 -13.87
C ALA A 126 10.57 3.99 -14.86
N ALA A 127 9.58 3.79 -15.74
CA ALA A 127 9.19 4.76 -16.75
C ALA A 127 8.01 5.65 -16.32
N HIS A 128 7.45 5.43 -15.13
CA HIS A 128 6.25 6.14 -14.69
C HIS A 128 6.57 7.58 -14.28
N ASP A 129 5.72 8.53 -14.70
CA ASP A 129 5.95 9.96 -14.51
C ASP A 129 5.22 10.56 -13.31
N GLU A 130 4.27 9.87 -12.72
CA GLU A 130 3.62 10.31 -11.48
C GLU A 130 4.32 9.71 -10.27
N PRO A 131 4.35 10.41 -9.11
CA PRO A 131 4.95 9.83 -7.90
C PRO A 131 4.25 8.56 -7.46
N TYR A 132 5.03 7.62 -6.93
CA TYR A 132 4.48 6.43 -6.29
C TYR A 132 5.21 6.16 -4.98
N PHE A 133 4.52 5.49 -4.05
CA PHE A 133 5.05 5.20 -2.73
C PHE A 133 4.83 3.72 -2.39
N PRO A 134 5.83 3.05 -1.82
CA PRO A 134 7.14 3.60 -1.42
C PRO A 134 7.98 3.95 -2.65
N THR A 135 8.81 4.97 -2.53
CA THR A 135 9.62 5.46 -3.65
C THR A 135 10.65 4.46 -4.14
N ASP A 136 11.05 3.53 -3.27
CA ASP A 136 11.99 2.44 -3.58
C ASP A 136 11.27 1.13 -3.90
N LEU A 137 10.03 1.18 -4.36
CA LEU A 137 9.21 0.00 -4.60
C LEU A 137 9.89 -1.06 -5.49
N PRO A 138 10.56 -0.72 -6.61
CA PRO A 138 11.24 -1.74 -7.40
C PRO A 138 12.28 -2.54 -6.60
N ASP A 139 13.10 -1.86 -5.81
CA ASP A 139 14.11 -2.51 -4.97
C ASP A 139 13.45 -3.38 -3.89
N LEU A 140 12.38 -2.86 -3.29
CA LEU A 140 11.64 -3.58 -2.25
C LEU A 140 11.02 -4.87 -2.80
N LEU A 141 10.47 -4.82 -4.02
CA LEU A 141 9.92 -5.99 -4.68
C LEU A 141 11.01 -7.04 -4.94
N ASP A 142 12.19 -6.62 -5.39
CA ASP A 142 13.31 -7.52 -5.65
C ASP A 142 13.84 -8.15 -4.36
N GLN A 143 14.00 -7.36 -3.31
CA GLN A 143 14.48 -7.83 -2.01
C GLN A 143 13.55 -8.87 -1.39
N THR A 144 12.25 -8.61 -1.45
CA THR A 144 11.26 -9.51 -0.84
C THR A 144 11.05 -10.77 -1.66
N GLU A 145 11.24 -10.72 -2.96
CA GLU A 145 11.24 -11.91 -3.83
C GLU A 145 12.40 -12.84 -3.49
N THR A 146 13.61 -12.29 -3.33
CA THR A 146 14.81 -13.05 -2.97
C THR A 146 14.64 -13.73 -1.61
N ALA A 147 14.15 -13.01 -0.61
CA ALA A 147 13.89 -13.56 0.72
C ALA A 147 12.85 -14.68 0.68
N ARG A 148 11.82 -14.55 -0.16
CA ARG A 148 10.74 -15.51 -0.31
C ARG A 148 11.20 -16.78 -1.02
N ALA A 149 12.14 -16.67 -1.94
CA ALA A 149 12.65 -17.81 -2.72
C ALA A 149 13.48 -18.79 -1.86
N ARG A 150 13.86 -18.39 -0.67
CA ARG A 150 14.57 -19.25 0.28
C ARG A 150 13.56 -20.03 1.11
#